data_3cf32362187de34f43cb7daa7b2dc1f3
#
_entry.id   3cf32362187de34f43cb7daa7b2dc1f3
#
_cell.length_a   1.000
_cell.length_b   1.000
_cell.length_c   1.000
_cell.angle_alpha   90.00
_cell.angle_beta   90.00
_cell.angle_gamma   90.00
#
_symmetry.space_group_name_H-M   'P 1'
#
loop_
_entity.id
_entity.type
_entity.pdbx_description
1 polymer ?
#
loop_
_entity_poly.entity_id
_entity_poly.type
_entity_poly.pdbx_seq_one_letter_code
_entity_poly.pdbx_strand_id
1 'polypeptide(L)' 'KEVDMSLELNPNLALAYARRGSIYYKLGDVQRATINWNLALRLDPEYTDVRNILKALSENKMKSANY' A
#
# COMPACT_ATOMS: atom_id res chain seq x y z
N LYS A 1 -2.53 -20.49 -14.70
CA LYS A 1 -2.37 -20.17 -14.81
C LYS A 1 -2.54 -19.09 -14.99
N GLU A 2 -2.58 -18.55 -15.27
CA GLU A 2 -2.81 -17.64 -15.54
C GLU A 2 -2.89 -16.65 -14.71
N VAL A 3 -3.34 -16.65 -14.11
CA VAL A 3 -3.41 -15.85 -13.16
C VAL A 3 -2.28 -15.06 -12.89
N ASP A 4 -1.24 -15.54 -12.98
CA ASP A 4 -0.07 -14.92 -12.74
C ASP A 4 0.22 -13.82 -13.54
N MET A 5 -0.33 -13.77 -14.65
CA MET A 5 -0.07 -12.75 -15.53
C MET A 5 -0.46 -11.47 -15.00
N SER A 6 -1.37 -11.45 -14.11
CA SER A 6 -1.81 -10.19 -13.62
C SER A 6 -0.82 -9.59 -12.67
N LEU A 7 0.26 -10.27 -12.37
CA LEU A 7 1.27 -9.73 -11.47
C LEU A 7 2.44 -9.12 -12.18
N GLU A 8 2.22 -8.53 -13.33
CA GLU A 8 3.31 -7.86 -14.02
C GLU A 8 3.82 -6.74 -13.20
N LEU A 9 5.13 -6.65 -13.07
CA LEU A 9 5.74 -5.55 -12.35
C LEU A 9 5.60 -4.28 -13.17
N ASN A 10 5.10 -3.24 -12.58
CA ASN A 10 4.88 -2.00 -13.29
C ASN A 10 5.10 -0.84 -12.34
N PRO A 11 6.33 -0.32 -12.26
CA PRO A 11 6.64 0.75 -11.30
C PRO A 11 5.83 2.03 -11.53
N ASN A 12 5.48 2.33 -12.77
CA ASN A 12 4.69 3.51 -13.03
C ASN A 12 3.29 3.40 -12.46
N LEU A 13 2.70 2.24 -12.58
CA LEU A 13 1.38 2.00 -12.04
C LEU A 13 1.45 1.92 -10.52
N ALA A 14 2.54 1.36 -10.01
CA ALA A 14 2.73 1.30 -8.57
C ALA A 14 2.77 2.71 -7.98
N LEU A 15 3.46 3.61 -8.65
CA LEU A 15 3.51 4.99 -8.19
C LEU A 15 2.12 5.61 -8.17
N ALA A 16 1.32 5.33 -9.17
CA ALA A 16 -0.04 5.87 -9.24
C ALA A 16 -0.88 5.37 -8.06
N TYR A 17 -0.78 4.09 -7.74
CA TYR A 17 -1.53 3.56 -6.62
C TYR A 17 -1.00 4.11 -5.30
N ALA A 18 0.31 4.30 -5.19
CA ALA A 18 0.88 4.85 -3.97
C ALA A 18 0.35 6.27 -3.73
N ARG A 19 0.27 7.06 -4.78
CA ARG A 19 -0.25 8.41 -4.68
C ARG A 19 -1.72 8.39 -4.28
N ARG A 20 -2.48 7.49 -4.86
CA ARG A 20 -3.88 7.37 -4.54
C ARG A 20 -4.05 6.99 -3.08
N GLY A 21 -3.22 6.08 -2.58
CA GLY A 21 -3.27 5.72 -1.18
C GLY A 21 -3.02 6.92 -0.29
N SER A 22 -2.04 7.75 -0.65
CA SER A 22 -1.74 8.93 0.12
C SER A 22 -2.91 9.90 0.16
N ILE A 23 -3.61 10.04 -0.96
CA ILE A 23 -4.76 10.91 -1.01
C ILE A 23 -5.86 10.41 -0.10
N TYR A 24 -6.15 9.10 -0.14
CA TYR A 24 -7.16 8.54 0.74
C TYR A 24 -6.78 8.73 2.21
N TYR A 25 -5.50 8.57 2.49
CA TYR A 25 -5.05 8.72 3.86
C TYR A 25 -5.31 10.14 4.36
N LYS A 26 -5.05 11.12 3.52
CA LYS A 26 -5.29 12.51 3.89
C LYS A 26 -6.77 12.79 4.08
N LEU A 27 -7.61 12.07 3.37
CA LEU A 27 -9.05 12.22 3.52
C LEU A 27 -9.60 11.47 4.74
N GLY A 28 -8.73 10.78 5.45
CA GLY A 28 -9.16 10.03 6.62
C GLY A 28 -9.58 8.61 6.32
N ASP A 29 -9.46 8.18 5.07
CA ASP A 29 -9.90 6.85 4.67
C ASP A 29 -8.70 5.91 4.69
N VAL A 30 -8.30 5.50 5.87
CA VAL A 30 -7.12 4.66 6.03
C VAL A 30 -7.32 3.29 5.38
N GLN A 31 -8.53 2.80 5.37
CA GLN A 31 -8.81 1.52 4.78
C GLN A 31 -8.48 1.49 3.29
N ARG A 32 -8.99 2.47 2.55
CA ARG A 32 -8.71 2.53 1.13
C ARG A 32 -7.26 2.88 0.86
N ALA A 33 -6.68 3.70 1.72
CA ALA A 33 -5.26 4.02 1.60
C ALA A 33 -4.44 2.74 1.67
N THR A 34 -4.73 1.89 2.64
CA THR A 34 -4.00 0.65 2.81
C THR A 34 -4.18 -0.27 1.60
N ILE A 35 -5.40 -0.36 1.09
CA ILE A 35 -5.65 -1.18 -0.08
C ILE A 35 -4.81 -0.72 -1.26
N ASN A 36 -4.78 0.58 -1.50
CA ASN A 36 -4.02 1.11 -2.63
C ASN A 36 -2.52 0.92 -2.44
N TRP A 37 -2.03 1.10 -1.23
CA TRP A 37 -0.61 0.88 -0.97
C TRP A 37 -0.23 -0.59 -1.13
N ASN A 38 -1.11 -1.51 -0.74
CA ASN A 38 -0.85 -2.92 -0.97
C ASN A 38 -0.81 -3.25 -2.45
N LEU A 39 -1.68 -2.63 -3.23
CA LEU A 39 -1.65 -2.81 -4.67
C LEU A 39 -0.35 -2.29 -5.26
N ALA A 40 0.12 -1.16 -4.74
CA ALA A 40 1.39 -0.61 -5.20
C ALA A 40 2.53 -1.59 -4.95
N LEU A 41 2.52 -2.24 -3.79
CA LEU A 41 3.56 -3.22 -3.48
C LEU A 41 3.46 -4.47 -4.34
N ARG A 42 2.27 -4.82 -4.78
CA ARG A 42 2.13 -5.95 -5.67
C ARG A 42 2.75 -5.67 -7.01
N LEU A 43 2.62 -4.42 -7.46
CA LEU A 43 3.18 -4.02 -8.74
C LEU A 43 4.66 -3.72 -8.65
N ASP A 44 5.13 -3.34 -7.47
CA ASP A 44 6.55 -3.07 -7.25
C ASP A 44 6.92 -3.50 -5.83
N PRO A 45 7.28 -4.75 -5.66
CA PRO A 45 7.59 -5.28 -4.32
C PRO A 45 8.75 -4.57 -3.63
N GLU A 46 9.55 -3.84 -4.40
CA GLU A 46 10.68 -3.15 -3.80
C GLU A 46 10.40 -1.68 -3.53
N TYR A 47 9.16 -1.29 -3.56
CA TYR A 47 8.77 0.09 -3.31
C TYR A 47 8.90 0.36 -1.81
N THR A 48 10.08 0.74 -1.39
CA THR A 48 10.42 0.86 0.02
C THR A 48 9.56 1.86 0.75
N ASP A 49 9.28 3.00 0.13
CA ASP A 49 8.48 4.02 0.77
C ASP A 49 7.12 3.48 1.20
N VAL A 50 6.47 2.75 0.31
CA VAL A 50 5.16 2.20 0.60
C VAL A 50 5.27 1.11 1.67
N ARG A 51 6.31 0.30 1.59
CA ARG A 51 6.54 -0.71 2.59
C ARG A 51 6.67 -0.10 3.98
N ASN A 52 7.42 0.98 4.07
CA ASN A 52 7.63 1.65 5.34
C ASN A 52 6.35 2.25 5.87
N ILE A 53 5.53 2.80 4.99
CA ILE A 53 4.26 3.36 5.40
C ILE A 53 3.35 2.26 5.98
N LEU A 54 3.25 1.15 5.27
CA LEU A 54 2.39 0.07 5.73
C LEU A 54 2.88 -0.51 7.04
N LYS A 55 4.19 -0.59 7.20
CA LYS A 55 4.75 -1.09 8.42
C LYS A 55 4.42 -0.17 9.59
N ALA A 56 4.55 1.13 9.37
CA ALA A 56 4.25 2.10 10.41
C ALA A 56 2.77 2.04 10.81
N LEU A 57 1.88 1.88 9.83
CA LEU A 57 0.47 1.78 10.13
C LEU A 57 0.17 0.53 10.95
N SER A 58 0.82 -0.56 10.62
CA SER A 58 0.62 -1.80 11.34
C SER A 58 1.08 -1.67 12.79
N GLU A 59 2.21 -1.01 12.99
CA GLU A 59 2.73 -0.82 14.32
C GLU A 59 1.84 0.09 15.14
N ASN A 60 1.32 1.12 14.53
CA ASN A 60 0.41 2.00 15.23
C ASN A 60 -0.85 1.29 15.64
N LYS A 61 -1.35 0.42 14.78
CA LYS A 61 -2.53 -0.33 15.11
C LYS A 61 -2.28 -1.23 16.30
N MET A 62 -1.14 -1.84 16.32
CA MET A 62 -0.81 -2.73 17.42
C MET A 62 -0.70 -1.96 18.72
N LYS A 63 -0.11 -0.78 18.67
CA LYS A 63 -0.01 0.02 19.86
C LYS A 63 -1.38 0.40 20.39
N SER A 64 -2.27 0.76 19.48
CA SER A 64 -3.61 1.12 19.89
C SER A 64 -4.31 -0.05 20.53
N ALA A 65 -4.07 -1.22 20.01
CA ALA A 65 -4.75 -2.40 20.54
C ALA A 65 -4.24 -2.77 21.92
N ASN A 66 -3.08 -2.30 22.27
CA ASN A 66 -2.51 -2.65 23.54
C ASN A 66 -3.05 -1.85 24.70
N TYR A 67 -3.92 -0.97 24.46
CA TYR A 67 -4.51 -0.29 25.57
C TYR A 67 -5.47 -1.20 26.32
#